data_d3a1dca5387f9663cbbad4d4ac8d6259
#
_entry.id   d3a1dca5387f9663cbbad4d4ac8d6259
#
_cell.length_a   1.000
_cell.length_b   1.000
_cell.length_c   1.000
_cell.angle_alpha   90.00
_cell.angle_beta   90.00
_cell.angle_gamma   90.00
#
_symmetry.space_group_name_H-M   'P 1'
#
loop_
_entity.id
_entity.type
_entity.pdbx_description
1 polymer ?
#
loop_
_entity_poly.entity_id
_entity_poly.type
_entity_poly.pdbx_seq_one_letter_code
_entity_poly.pdbx_strand_id
1 'polypeptide(L)'
;MIVGFPGETEEEFVRTLDFIRSCRFAEMHIFPYSIRTGTPAAEMEQVPKSVKEERAARAAAAAEEMRRDYLAGCVGEAYPVLYEQVYDGRWQGHAPNYARVAAASGEDLHNRVVMTRITGVEGDLLIGELIS
;
A
#
# COMPACT_ATOMS: atom_id res chain seq x y z
N MET A 1 5.78 -9.70 -0.60
CA MET A 1 5.42 -10.82 -1.47
C MET A 1 6.49 -11.02 -2.53
N ILE A 2 6.92 -12.25 -2.71
CA ILE A 2 7.87 -12.62 -3.76
C ILE A 2 7.11 -13.39 -4.85
N VAL A 3 7.28 -13.00 -6.11
CA VAL A 3 6.67 -13.67 -7.26
C VAL A 3 7.73 -14.33 -8.13
N GLY A 4 7.37 -15.40 -8.82
CA GLY A 4 8.28 -16.10 -9.72
C GLY A 4 9.34 -16.94 -9.01
N PHE A 5 9.07 -17.39 -7.78
CA PHE A 5 9.93 -18.34 -7.10
C PHE A 5 10.08 -19.62 -7.93
N PRO A 6 11.27 -20.25 -7.95
CA PRO A 6 11.48 -21.47 -8.72
C PRO A 6 10.42 -22.53 -8.44
N GLY A 7 9.83 -23.08 -9.49
CA GLY A 7 8.77 -24.08 -9.39
C GLY A 7 7.35 -23.55 -9.22
N GLU A 8 7.18 -22.23 -9.09
CA GLU A 8 5.85 -21.62 -8.96
C GLU A 8 5.07 -21.82 -10.26
N THR A 9 3.89 -22.44 -10.17
CA THR A 9 2.98 -22.62 -11.29
C THR A 9 2.01 -21.45 -11.39
N GLU A 10 1.39 -21.28 -12.56
CA GLU A 10 0.35 -20.26 -12.74
C GLU A 10 -0.82 -20.48 -11.77
N GLU A 11 -1.21 -21.73 -11.55
CA GLU A 11 -2.28 -22.08 -10.63
C GLU A 11 -1.95 -21.68 -9.18
N GLU A 12 -0.71 -21.95 -8.74
CA GLU A 12 -0.25 -21.55 -7.41
C GLU A 12 -0.23 -20.04 -7.27
N PHE A 13 0.20 -19.32 -8.30
CA PHE A 13 0.23 -17.87 -8.31
C PHE A 13 -1.17 -17.27 -8.18
N VAL A 14 -2.13 -17.79 -8.94
CA VAL A 14 -3.53 -17.34 -8.88
C VAL A 14 -4.12 -17.58 -7.49
N ARG A 15 -3.86 -18.73 -6.89
CA ARG A 15 -4.29 -19.02 -5.51
C ARG A 15 -3.69 -18.05 -4.51
N THR A 16 -2.43 -17.71 -4.68
CA THR A 16 -1.75 -16.73 -3.82
C THR A 16 -2.41 -15.35 -3.94
N LEU A 17 -2.70 -14.90 -5.15
CA LEU A 17 -3.41 -13.64 -5.37
C LEU A 17 -4.79 -13.62 -4.73
N ASP A 18 -5.56 -14.69 -4.88
CA ASP A 18 -6.89 -14.79 -4.30
C ASP A 18 -6.83 -14.75 -2.77
N PHE A 19 -5.87 -15.45 -2.18
CA PHE A 19 -5.64 -15.42 -0.73
C PHE A 19 -5.30 -14.00 -0.25
N ILE A 20 -4.40 -13.32 -0.94
CA ILE A 20 -3.97 -11.96 -0.60
C ILE A 20 -5.14 -10.98 -0.68
N ARG A 21 -5.96 -11.09 -1.72
CA ARG A 21 -7.16 -10.26 -1.85
C ARG A 21 -8.14 -10.48 -0.69
N SER A 22 -8.25 -11.71 -0.21
CA SER A 22 -9.11 -12.03 0.93
C SER A 22 -8.61 -11.42 2.24
N CYS A 23 -7.32 -11.18 2.36
CA CYS A 23 -6.71 -10.56 3.55
C CYS A 23 -6.86 -9.04 3.62
N ARG A 24 -7.20 -8.38 2.51
CA ARG A 24 -7.43 -6.93 2.42
C ARG A 24 -6.30 -6.08 2.99
N PHE A 25 -5.09 -6.32 2.51
CA PHE A 25 -3.94 -5.54 2.96
C PHE A 25 -4.04 -4.06 2.54
N ALA A 26 -3.67 -3.16 3.46
CA ALA A 26 -3.59 -1.73 3.18
C ALA A 26 -2.41 -1.38 2.27
N GLU A 27 -1.32 -2.09 2.45
CA GLU A 27 -0.10 -1.90 1.67
C GLU A 27 0.62 -3.23 1.50
N MET A 28 1.22 -3.44 0.35
CA MET A 28 1.94 -4.67 0.07
C MET A 28 3.13 -4.38 -0.85
N HIS A 29 4.28 -4.94 -0.50
CA HIS A 29 5.48 -4.85 -1.32
C HIS A 29 5.63 -6.12 -2.15
N ILE A 30 5.92 -5.96 -3.44
CA ILE A 30 6.02 -7.05 -4.39
C ILE A 30 7.40 -7.05 -5.01
N PHE A 31 8.08 -8.20 -4.94
CA PHE A 31 9.41 -8.37 -5.48
C PHE A 31 9.45 -9.59 -6.40
N PRO A 32 9.93 -9.45 -7.65
CA PRO A 32 10.26 -10.61 -8.46
C PRO A 32 11.39 -11.39 -7.78
N TYR A 33 11.33 -12.72 -7.83
CA TYR A 33 12.40 -13.52 -7.28
C TYR A 33 13.73 -13.23 -7.98
N SER A 34 14.76 -13.01 -7.19
CA SER A 34 16.14 -12.81 -7.66
C SER A 34 17.01 -13.98 -7.25
N ILE A 35 17.81 -14.48 -8.18
CA ILE A 35 18.73 -15.59 -7.90
C ILE A 35 19.81 -15.12 -6.94
N ARG A 36 20.00 -15.88 -5.85
CA ARG A 36 21.08 -15.67 -4.89
C ARG A 36 21.98 -16.90 -4.89
N THR A 37 23.23 -16.71 -5.32
CA THR A 37 24.23 -17.77 -5.38
C THR A 37 24.41 -18.41 -4.02
N GLY A 38 24.53 -19.74 -4.00
CA GLY A 38 24.75 -20.51 -2.78
C GLY A 38 23.48 -20.93 -2.04
N THR A 39 22.29 -20.55 -2.53
CA THR A 39 21.02 -21.00 -1.98
C THR A 39 20.48 -22.22 -2.73
N PRO A 40 19.69 -23.12 -2.08
CA PRO A 40 19.05 -24.22 -2.79
C PRO A 40 18.13 -23.77 -3.92
N ALA A 41 17.44 -22.65 -3.75
CA ALA A 41 16.56 -22.10 -4.78
C ALA A 41 17.29 -21.69 -6.06
N ALA A 42 18.55 -21.27 -5.95
CA ALA A 42 19.37 -20.90 -7.10
C ALA A 42 19.69 -22.09 -8.03
N GLU A 43 19.65 -23.32 -7.49
CA GLU A 43 19.91 -24.56 -8.22
C GLU A 43 18.65 -25.19 -8.81
N MET A 44 17.47 -24.65 -8.46
CA MET A 44 16.19 -25.14 -9.00
C MET A 44 15.93 -24.57 -10.40
N GLU A 45 15.04 -25.23 -11.13
CA GLU A 45 14.60 -24.73 -12.43
C GLU A 45 13.93 -23.36 -12.23
N GLN A 46 14.45 -22.33 -12.89
CA GLN A 46 13.99 -20.96 -12.73
C GLN A 46 12.75 -20.67 -13.58
N VAL A 47 11.85 -19.86 -13.03
CA VAL A 47 10.73 -19.31 -13.79
C VAL A 47 11.29 -18.30 -14.80
N PRO A 48 10.85 -18.33 -16.07
CA PRO A 48 11.31 -17.36 -17.08
C PRO A 48 11.11 -15.91 -16.62
N LYS A 49 12.06 -15.04 -16.97
CA LYS A 49 12.03 -13.62 -16.58
C LYS A 49 10.73 -12.93 -17.01
N SER A 50 10.27 -13.20 -18.23
CA SER A 50 9.01 -12.63 -18.76
C SER A 50 7.80 -13.01 -17.90
N VAL A 51 7.77 -14.24 -17.40
CA VAL A 51 6.69 -14.73 -16.52
C VAL A 51 6.77 -14.05 -15.15
N LYS A 52 7.98 -13.90 -14.60
CA LYS A 52 8.17 -13.18 -13.34
C LYS A 52 7.68 -11.73 -13.43
N GLU A 53 8.02 -11.05 -14.50
CA GLU A 53 7.61 -9.66 -14.75
C GLU A 53 6.10 -9.54 -14.91
N GLU A 54 5.48 -10.45 -15.64
CA GLU A 54 4.02 -10.49 -15.79
C GLU A 54 3.33 -10.71 -14.46
N ARG A 55 3.81 -11.68 -13.67
CA ARG A 55 3.24 -11.96 -12.36
C ARG A 55 3.43 -10.80 -11.39
N ALA A 56 4.59 -10.15 -11.42
CA ALA A 56 4.84 -8.95 -10.61
C ALA A 56 3.86 -7.82 -10.97
N ALA A 57 3.59 -7.62 -12.26
CA ALA A 57 2.63 -6.62 -12.71
C ALA A 57 1.20 -6.94 -12.26
N ARG A 58 0.80 -8.20 -12.33
CA ARG A 58 -0.53 -8.65 -11.87
C ARG A 58 -0.68 -8.49 -10.37
N ALA A 59 0.35 -8.83 -9.61
CA ALA A 59 0.36 -8.66 -8.16
C ALA A 59 0.34 -7.17 -7.77
N ALA A 60 1.07 -6.33 -8.49
CA ALA A 60 1.07 -4.88 -8.26
C ALA A 60 -0.32 -4.27 -8.51
N ALA A 61 -1.01 -4.71 -9.55
CA ALA A 61 -2.38 -4.27 -9.84
C ALA A 61 -3.34 -4.68 -8.72
N ALA A 62 -3.22 -5.89 -8.19
CA ALA A 62 -4.02 -6.36 -7.07
C ALA A 62 -3.73 -5.56 -5.79
N ALA A 63 -2.45 -5.25 -5.51
CA ALA A 63 -2.05 -4.44 -4.37
C ALA A 63 -2.63 -3.02 -4.46
N GLU A 64 -2.61 -2.41 -5.64
CA GLU A 64 -3.18 -1.08 -5.85
C GLU A 64 -4.69 -1.07 -5.63
N GLU A 65 -5.39 -2.09 -6.13
CA GLU A 65 -6.82 -2.24 -5.91
C GLU A 65 -7.16 -2.37 -4.42
N MET A 66 -6.41 -3.21 -3.69
CA MET A 66 -6.61 -3.37 -2.25
C MET A 66 -6.34 -2.06 -1.50
N ARG A 67 -5.31 -1.31 -1.89
CA ARG A 67 -5.00 -0.02 -1.29
C ARG A 67 -6.12 0.99 -1.50
N ARG A 68 -6.66 1.07 -2.71
CA ARG A 68 -7.80 1.96 -2.99
C ARG A 68 -9.03 1.59 -2.16
N ASP A 69 -9.34 0.31 -2.05
CA ASP A 69 -10.46 -0.19 -1.25
C ASP A 69 -10.26 0.14 0.22
N TYR A 70 -9.06 -0.04 0.73
CA TYR A 70 -8.72 0.30 2.10
C TYR A 70 -8.89 1.79 2.37
N LEU A 71 -8.35 2.64 1.51
CA LEU A 71 -8.46 4.10 1.66
C LEU A 71 -9.92 4.56 1.55
N ALA A 72 -10.68 3.99 0.65
CA ALA A 72 -12.12 4.29 0.53
C ALA A 72 -12.88 3.92 1.79
N GLY A 73 -12.49 2.83 2.46
CA GLY A 73 -13.06 2.41 3.73
C GLY A 73 -12.73 3.34 4.91
N CYS A 74 -11.70 4.18 4.78
CA CYS A 74 -11.35 5.16 5.80
C CYS A 74 -12.28 6.40 5.79
N VAL A 75 -13.01 6.65 4.71
CA VAL A 75 -13.90 7.81 4.60
C VAL A 75 -15.00 7.70 5.64
N GLY A 76 -15.23 8.78 6.40
CA GLY A 76 -16.19 8.82 7.51
C GLY A 76 -15.58 8.48 8.86
N GLU A 77 -14.38 7.89 8.88
CA GLU A 77 -13.64 7.60 10.11
C GLU A 77 -12.88 8.83 10.59
N ALA A 78 -12.59 8.89 11.88
CA ALA A 78 -11.78 9.95 12.48
C ALA A 78 -10.52 9.33 13.07
N TYR A 79 -9.37 9.96 12.78
CA TYR A 79 -8.07 9.51 13.26
C TYR A 79 -7.28 10.64 13.90
N PRO A 80 -6.46 10.36 14.92
CA PRO A 80 -5.45 11.31 15.37
C PRO A 80 -4.33 11.35 14.33
N VAL A 81 -4.14 12.50 13.69
CA VAL A 81 -3.14 12.66 12.62
C VAL A 81 -2.00 13.54 13.14
N LEU A 82 -0.78 13.03 13.03
CA LEU A 82 0.43 13.81 13.31
C LEU A 82 0.79 14.59 12.03
N TYR A 83 0.61 15.91 12.08
CA TYR A 83 0.95 16.79 10.97
C TYR A 83 2.42 17.17 11.02
N GLU A 84 3.07 17.17 9.88
CA GLU A 84 4.51 17.36 9.77
C GLU A 84 4.87 18.57 8.94
N GLN A 85 4.23 18.78 7.80
CA GLN A 85 4.60 19.83 6.84
C GLN A 85 3.42 20.28 6.01
N VAL A 86 3.57 21.46 5.42
CA VAL A 86 2.64 21.98 4.41
C VAL A 86 3.12 21.54 3.03
N TYR A 87 2.21 21.01 2.24
CA TYR A 87 2.47 20.69 0.86
C TYR A 87 1.24 21.04 0.04
N ASP A 88 1.45 21.79 -1.03
CA ASP A 88 0.37 22.22 -1.93
C ASP A 88 -0.78 22.96 -1.19
N GLY A 89 -0.41 23.80 -0.22
CA GLY A 89 -1.35 24.62 0.54
C GLY A 89 -2.13 23.89 1.63
N ARG A 90 -1.84 22.62 1.86
CA ARG A 90 -2.50 21.80 2.89
C ARG A 90 -1.47 21.19 3.84
N TRP A 91 -1.84 21.06 5.10
CA TRP A 91 -1.03 20.33 6.05
C TRP A 91 -1.12 18.83 5.76
N GLN A 92 0.02 18.17 5.74
CA GLN A 92 0.10 16.72 5.54
C GLN A 92 0.76 16.03 6.72
N GLY A 93 0.27 14.85 7.03
CA GLY A 93 0.80 14.01 8.09
C GLY A 93 0.36 12.57 7.91
N HIS A 94 0.51 11.80 8.99
CA HIS A 94 0.18 10.37 8.98
C HIS A 94 -0.79 10.03 10.10
N ALA A 95 -1.78 9.20 9.76
CA ALA A 95 -2.67 8.56 10.74
C ALA A 95 -1.97 7.35 11.37
N PRO A 96 -2.52 6.77 12.47
CA PRO A 96 -1.91 5.60 13.11
C PRO A 96 -1.78 4.37 12.19
N ASN A 97 -2.60 4.29 11.14
CA ASN A 97 -2.52 3.24 10.13
C ASN A 97 -1.50 3.52 9.03
N TYR A 98 -0.63 4.51 9.22
CA TYR A 98 0.40 4.99 8.29
C TYR A 98 -0.14 5.62 7.00
N ALA A 99 -1.45 5.77 6.85
CA ALA A 99 -2.02 6.46 5.70
C ALA A 99 -1.69 7.95 5.76
N ARG A 100 -1.33 8.54 4.61
CA ARG A 100 -1.09 9.98 4.53
C ARG A 100 -2.41 10.73 4.50
N VAL A 101 -2.49 11.81 5.25
CA VAL A 101 -3.69 12.64 5.37
C VAL A 101 -3.33 14.08 5.07
N ALA A 102 -4.18 14.76 4.31
CA ALA A 102 -4.07 16.19 4.05
C ALA A 102 -5.30 16.92 4.57
N ALA A 103 -5.09 18.05 5.24
CA ALA A 103 -6.17 18.89 5.72
C ALA A 103 -5.77 20.37 5.65
N ALA A 104 -6.73 21.21 5.34
CA ALA A 104 -6.53 22.66 5.33
C ALA A 104 -6.61 23.22 6.75
N SER A 105 -5.68 24.12 7.11
CA SER A 105 -5.73 24.85 8.37
C SER A 105 -5.00 26.18 8.25
N GLY A 106 -5.52 27.20 8.91
CA GLY A 106 -4.84 28.48 9.04
C GLY A 106 -3.86 28.51 10.20
N GLU A 107 -3.79 27.46 11.01
CA GLU A 107 -2.89 27.35 12.14
C GLU A 107 -1.65 26.55 11.79
N ASP A 108 -0.57 26.76 12.53
CA ASP A 108 0.63 25.95 12.42
C ASP A 108 0.39 24.60 13.09
N LEU A 109 0.37 23.54 12.31
CA LEU A 109 0.14 22.18 12.80
C LEU A 109 1.43 21.36 12.93
N HIS A 110 2.59 21.97 12.73
CA HIS A 110 3.88 21.25 12.78
C HIS A 110 4.06 20.48 14.10
N ASN A 111 4.31 19.18 13.99
CA ASN A 111 4.44 18.23 15.11
C ASN A 111 3.22 18.19 16.05
N ARG A 112 2.05 18.59 15.58
CA ARG A 112 0.82 18.49 16.36
C ARG A 112 -0.02 17.29 15.91
N VAL A 113 -0.60 16.62 16.90
CA VAL A 113 -1.57 15.54 16.66
C VAL A 113 -2.97 16.15 16.76
N VAL A 114 -3.74 16.09 15.71
CA VAL A 114 -5.10 16.66 15.66
C VAL A 114 -6.06 15.61 15.16
N MET A 115 -7.20 15.48 15.83
CA MET A 115 -8.26 14.58 15.35
C MET A 115 -8.79 15.08 14.01
N THR A 116 -8.83 14.20 13.05
CA THR A 116 -9.20 14.53 11.68
C THR A 116 -10.23 13.53 11.18
N ARG A 117 -11.37 14.03 10.69
CA ARG A 117 -12.36 13.19 10.02
C ARG A 117 -12.02 13.08 8.56
N ILE A 118 -11.96 11.88 8.04
CA ILE A 118 -11.68 11.65 6.64
C ILE A 118 -12.94 11.88 5.80
N THR A 119 -12.84 12.79 4.85
CA THR A 119 -13.98 13.19 4.01
C THR A 119 -13.89 12.71 2.58
N GLY A 120 -12.68 12.27 2.16
CA GLY A 120 -12.49 11.79 0.80
C GLY A 120 -11.12 11.20 0.59
N VAL A 121 -10.87 10.77 -0.63
CA VAL A 121 -9.59 10.20 -1.07
C VAL A 121 -9.19 10.87 -2.38
N GLU A 122 -7.93 11.29 -2.46
CA GLU A 122 -7.35 11.87 -3.67
C GLU A 122 -6.09 11.09 -4.02
N GLY A 123 -6.21 10.19 -5.03
CA GLY A 123 -5.14 9.24 -5.33
C GLY A 123 -4.90 8.29 -4.17
N ASP A 124 -3.72 8.34 -3.59
CA ASP A 124 -3.34 7.56 -2.39
C ASP A 124 -3.28 8.43 -1.12
N LEU A 125 -3.88 9.61 -1.16
CA LEU A 125 -3.91 10.57 -0.08
C LEU A 125 -5.33 10.68 0.48
N LEU A 126 -5.48 10.53 1.80
CA LEU A 126 -6.74 10.79 2.48
C LEU A 126 -6.92 12.29 2.66
N ILE A 127 -8.12 12.78 2.39
CA ILE A 127 -8.48 14.17 2.60
C ILE A 127 -9.37 14.25 3.82
N GLY A 128 -9.06 15.17 4.72
CA GLY A 128 -9.78 15.27 5.98
C GLY A 128 -10.08 16.70 6.42
N GLU A 129 -10.93 16.79 7.43
CA GLU A 129 -11.25 18.02 8.11
C GLU A 129 -10.86 17.90 9.58
N LEU A 130 -10.24 18.94 10.13
CA LEU A 130 -9.89 18.97 11.53
C LEU A 130 -11.15 18.99 12.39
N ILE A 131 -11.14 18.17 13.44
CA ILE A 131 -12.20 18.12 14.43
C ILE A 131 -11.66 18.72 15.71
N SER A 132 -12.34 19.71 16.23
CA SER A 132 -11.96 20.31 17.50
C SER A 132 -12.46 19.49 18.69
#